data_0a43f99925e191adb079c01b66d82b16
#
_entry.id   0a43f99925e191adb079c01b66d82b16
#
_cell.length_a   1.000
_cell.length_b   1.000
_cell.length_c   1.000
_cell.angle_alpha   90.00
_cell.angle_beta   90.00
_cell.angle_gamma   90.00
#
_symmetry.space_group_name_H-M   'P 1'
#
loop_
_entity.id
_entity.type
_entity.pdbx_description
1 polymer ?
#
loop_
_entity_poly.entity_id
_entity_poly.type
_entity_poly.pdbx_seq_one_letter_code
_entity_poly.pdbx_strand_id
1 'polypeptide(L)'
;EGPDIGGSLGRYRQSERLEIYKKYVDQLLKEKRAYYCFCTKDELEQDRQAMLTQGLAPKYSGKCRSLEDGTVTIQLKNGDSHVIRFHIPEARVEFKDLIRGSISFDAALMGDIVIAKDPTVPLYNFAVVVDDYEMEISHVIRGEDHLANTPKQILIQAALGFPQPEYA
;
A
#
# COMPACT_ATOMS: atom_id res chain seq x y z
N GLU A 1 -6.12 12.11 23.57
CA GLU A 1 -5.41 12.85 22.52
C GLU A 1 -6.28 12.92 21.25
N GLY A 2 -6.07 13.92 20.40
CA GLY A 2 -6.83 14.05 19.16
C GLY A 2 -6.69 15.42 18.50
N PRO A 3 -7.32 15.62 17.32
CA PRO A 3 -7.09 16.82 16.49
C PRO A 3 -7.49 18.14 17.16
N ASP A 4 -8.44 18.11 18.11
CA ASP A 4 -8.95 19.31 18.76
C ASP A 4 -8.32 19.57 20.15
N ILE A 5 -7.71 18.52 20.74
CA ILE A 5 -7.10 18.58 22.09
C ILE A 5 -5.56 18.59 22.01
N GLY A 6 -5.01 18.06 20.90
CA GLY A 6 -3.60 17.81 20.75
C GLY A 6 -3.15 16.55 21.49
N GLY A 7 -1.84 16.38 21.61
CA GLY A 7 -1.18 15.26 22.27
C GLY A 7 0.29 15.16 21.93
N SER A 8 0.99 14.21 22.54
CA SER A 8 2.44 14.03 22.40
C SER A 8 2.86 13.51 21.03
N LEU A 9 1.97 12.80 20.31
CA LEU A 9 2.26 12.18 19.01
C LEU A 9 2.01 13.11 17.81
N GLY A 10 1.67 14.36 18.05
CA GLY A 10 1.67 15.44 17.08
C GLY A 10 0.40 15.55 16.24
N ARG A 11 0.55 15.75 14.93
CA ARG A 11 -0.55 16.06 14.03
C ARG A 11 -1.49 14.84 13.82
N TYR A 12 -2.77 14.99 14.14
CA TYR A 12 -3.77 13.90 14.06
C TYR A 12 -4.58 13.89 12.76
N ARG A 13 -4.47 14.95 11.92
CA ARG A 13 -5.16 15.02 10.63
C ARG A 13 -4.22 14.59 9.51
N GLN A 14 -4.65 13.66 8.68
CA GLN A 14 -3.82 13.14 7.56
C GLN A 14 -3.37 14.25 6.62
N SER A 15 -4.21 15.26 6.38
CA SER A 15 -3.85 16.44 5.57
C SER A 15 -2.67 17.26 6.10
N GLU A 16 -2.32 17.08 7.37
CA GLU A 16 -1.19 17.76 8.03
C GLU A 16 0.07 16.90 8.11
N ARG A 17 0.01 15.66 7.60
CA ARG A 17 1.05 14.62 7.72
C ARG A 17 1.72 14.27 6.38
N LEU A 18 1.53 15.07 5.35
CA LEU A 18 1.97 14.76 3.98
C LEU A 18 3.47 14.47 3.88
N GLU A 19 4.31 15.23 4.59
CA GLU A 19 5.76 15.02 4.61
C GLU A 19 6.17 13.69 5.28
N ILE A 20 5.38 13.22 6.25
CA ILE A 20 5.61 11.93 6.89
C ILE A 20 5.35 10.81 5.89
N TYR A 21 4.21 10.86 5.18
CA TYR A 21 3.90 9.86 4.15
C TYR A 21 4.94 9.87 3.03
N LYS A 22 5.33 11.07 2.57
CA LYS A 22 6.37 11.22 1.54
C LYS A 22 7.66 10.52 1.93
N LYS A 23 8.15 10.70 3.16
CA LYS A 23 9.35 10.04 3.69
C LYS A 23 9.30 8.52 3.47
N TYR A 24 8.19 7.89 3.81
CA TYR A 24 8.05 6.44 3.72
C TYR A 24 7.75 5.93 2.31
N VAL A 25 7.06 6.71 1.47
CA VAL A 25 6.94 6.42 0.05
C VAL A 25 8.31 6.45 -0.63
N ASP A 26 9.10 7.50 -0.37
CA ASP A 26 10.45 7.65 -0.92
C ASP A 26 11.37 6.51 -0.46
N GLN A 27 11.25 6.04 0.79
CA GLN A 27 11.96 4.87 1.28
C GLN A 27 11.62 3.64 0.45
N LEU A 28 10.35 3.31 0.26
CA LEU A 28 9.92 2.13 -0.52
C LEU A 28 10.35 2.22 -1.98
N LEU A 29 10.32 3.41 -2.59
CA LEU A 29 10.81 3.63 -3.96
C LEU A 29 12.32 3.39 -4.06
N LYS A 30 13.11 3.94 -3.12
CA LYS A 30 14.57 3.76 -3.05
C LYS A 30 14.96 2.31 -2.85
N GLU A 31 14.21 1.57 -2.05
CA GLU A 31 14.44 0.14 -1.77
C GLU A 31 13.86 -0.77 -2.85
N LYS A 32 13.28 -0.21 -3.92
CA LYS A 32 12.60 -0.95 -5.02
C LYS A 32 11.47 -1.87 -4.52
N ARG A 33 10.88 -1.55 -3.37
CA ARG A 33 9.68 -2.17 -2.83
C ARG A 33 8.40 -1.53 -3.39
N ALA A 34 8.52 -0.32 -3.92
CA ALA A 34 7.48 0.37 -4.67
C ALA A 34 8.05 0.91 -5.98
N TYR A 35 7.18 1.25 -6.91
CA TYR A 35 7.56 1.75 -8.24
C TYR A 35 6.45 2.61 -8.84
N TYR A 36 6.82 3.48 -9.79
CA TYR A 36 5.88 4.28 -10.56
C TYR A 36 5.18 3.42 -11.62
N CYS A 37 3.87 3.56 -11.72
CA CYS A 37 3.05 2.89 -12.71
C CYS A 37 2.35 3.93 -13.57
N PHE A 38 2.59 3.92 -14.87
CA PHE A 38 2.07 4.85 -15.86
C PHE A 38 0.94 4.26 -16.71
N CYS A 39 0.43 3.07 -16.35
CA CYS A 39 -0.67 2.45 -17.07
C CYS A 39 -1.92 3.33 -17.04
N THR A 40 -2.53 3.53 -18.20
CA THR A 40 -3.82 4.20 -18.33
C THR A 40 -4.97 3.33 -17.80
N LYS A 41 -6.12 3.94 -17.56
CA LYS A 41 -7.32 3.20 -17.16
C LYS A 41 -7.75 2.19 -18.23
N ASP A 42 -7.60 2.55 -19.50
CA ASP A 42 -7.99 1.68 -20.62
C ASP A 42 -7.07 0.46 -20.72
N GLU A 43 -5.76 0.63 -20.56
CA GLU A 43 -4.81 -0.47 -20.50
C GLU A 43 -5.12 -1.44 -19.35
N LEU A 44 -5.39 -0.89 -18.15
CA LEU A 44 -5.73 -1.69 -16.98
C LEU A 44 -7.04 -2.45 -17.16
N GLU A 45 -8.04 -1.84 -17.82
CA GLU A 45 -9.30 -2.51 -18.10
C GLU A 45 -9.13 -3.59 -19.17
N GLN A 46 -8.33 -3.36 -20.22
CA GLN A 46 -7.98 -4.38 -21.21
C GLN A 46 -7.29 -5.59 -20.57
N ASP A 47 -6.29 -5.36 -19.71
CA ASP A 47 -5.61 -6.42 -18.97
C ASP A 47 -6.60 -7.20 -18.10
N ARG A 48 -7.51 -6.49 -17.41
CA ARG A 48 -8.56 -7.09 -16.59
C ARG A 48 -9.49 -8.01 -17.41
N GLN A 49 -9.96 -7.52 -18.55
CA GLN A 49 -10.86 -8.30 -19.43
C GLN A 49 -10.14 -9.52 -20.01
N ALA A 50 -8.88 -9.38 -20.40
CA ALA A 50 -8.08 -10.49 -20.88
C ALA A 50 -7.94 -11.62 -19.84
N MET A 51 -7.72 -11.27 -18.56
CA MET A 51 -7.66 -12.25 -17.47
C MET A 51 -9.02 -12.94 -17.24
N LEU A 52 -10.12 -12.18 -17.22
CA LEU A 52 -11.47 -12.72 -17.05
C LEU A 52 -11.83 -13.71 -18.18
N THR A 53 -11.46 -13.39 -19.42
CA THR A 53 -11.70 -14.28 -20.57
C THR A 53 -10.95 -15.62 -20.43
N GLN A 54 -9.81 -15.61 -19.73
CA GLN A 54 -9.02 -16.81 -19.42
C GLN A 54 -9.49 -17.53 -18.15
N GLY A 55 -10.54 -17.06 -17.49
CA GLY A 55 -11.03 -17.61 -16.20
C GLY A 55 -10.13 -17.31 -15.02
N LEU A 56 -9.23 -16.31 -15.14
CA LEU A 56 -8.30 -15.90 -14.08
C LEU A 56 -8.89 -14.77 -13.23
N ALA A 57 -8.58 -14.76 -11.96
CA ALA A 57 -8.90 -13.63 -11.09
C ALA A 57 -8.11 -12.39 -11.52
N PRO A 58 -8.80 -11.25 -11.77
CA PRO A 58 -8.12 -10.03 -12.20
C PRO A 58 -7.16 -9.50 -11.17
N LYS A 59 -5.91 -9.28 -11.55
CA LYS A 59 -4.88 -8.61 -10.77
C LYS A 59 -3.99 -7.76 -11.67
N TYR A 60 -3.27 -6.81 -11.11
CA TYR A 60 -2.32 -6.04 -11.90
C TYR A 60 -1.18 -6.93 -12.40
N SER A 61 -0.87 -6.82 -13.70
CA SER A 61 0.12 -7.68 -14.39
C SER A 61 1.58 -7.44 -13.99
N GLY A 62 1.88 -6.31 -13.30
CA GLY A 62 3.26 -5.92 -12.98
C GLY A 62 4.00 -5.23 -14.12
N LYS A 63 3.33 -4.85 -15.20
CA LYS A 63 3.92 -4.28 -16.44
C LYS A 63 4.96 -3.19 -16.19
N CYS A 64 4.70 -2.27 -15.24
CA CYS A 64 5.62 -1.16 -14.95
C CYS A 64 6.71 -1.50 -13.92
N ARG A 65 6.70 -2.69 -13.31
CA ARG A 65 7.67 -3.09 -12.27
C ARG A 65 9.11 -3.11 -12.77
N SER A 66 9.31 -3.45 -14.05
CA SER A 66 10.62 -3.59 -14.69
C SER A 66 11.02 -2.39 -15.55
N LEU A 67 10.34 -1.25 -15.43
CA LEU A 67 10.74 -0.04 -16.15
C LEU A 67 12.12 0.42 -15.68
N GLU A 68 12.96 0.78 -16.64
CA GLU A 68 14.28 1.36 -16.37
C GLU A 68 14.16 2.74 -15.73
N ASP A 69 15.05 3.05 -14.80
CA ASP A 69 15.07 4.34 -14.07
C ASP A 69 15.12 5.55 -15.01
N GLY A 70 15.80 5.41 -16.16
CA GLY A 70 15.84 6.43 -17.22
C GLY A 70 14.46 6.70 -17.83
N THR A 71 13.72 5.66 -18.16
CA THR A 71 12.35 5.76 -18.70
C THR A 71 11.41 6.40 -17.68
N VAL A 72 11.46 5.97 -16.43
CA VAL A 72 10.68 6.56 -15.32
C VAL A 72 10.96 8.05 -15.19
N THR A 73 12.25 8.42 -15.22
CA THR A 73 12.67 9.84 -15.11
C THR A 73 12.12 10.68 -16.26
N ILE A 74 12.13 10.17 -17.50
CA ILE A 74 11.59 10.87 -18.67
C ILE A 74 10.08 11.07 -18.53
N GLN A 75 9.35 10.02 -18.18
CA GLN A 75 7.89 10.08 -18.04
C GLN A 75 7.46 11.05 -16.92
N LEU A 76 8.16 11.05 -15.79
CA LEU A 76 7.91 12.01 -14.71
C LEU A 76 8.20 13.46 -15.15
N LYS A 77 9.29 13.70 -15.90
CA LYS A 77 9.61 15.03 -16.44
C LYS A 77 8.58 15.52 -17.46
N ASN A 78 8.02 14.63 -18.24
CA ASN A 78 6.95 14.93 -19.20
C ASN A 78 5.62 15.26 -18.50
N GLY A 79 5.49 14.97 -17.20
CA GLY A 79 4.24 15.13 -16.46
C GLY A 79 3.22 14.02 -16.75
N ASP A 80 3.68 12.85 -17.19
CA ASP A 80 2.80 11.71 -17.47
C ASP A 80 2.03 11.30 -16.21
N SER A 81 0.74 11.02 -16.37
CA SER A 81 -0.10 10.56 -15.27
C SER A 81 0.41 9.23 -14.72
N HIS A 82 0.53 9.15 -13.40
CA HIS A 82 1.07 7.96 -12.75
C HIS A 82 0.42 7.69 -11.39
N VAL A 83 0.70 6.53 -10.87
CA VAL A 83 0.46 6.14 -9.47
C VAL A 83 1.68 5.42 -8.94
N ILE A 84 1.78 5.28 -7.63
CA ILE A 84 2.84 4.50 -6.98
C ILE A 84 2.23 3.18 -6.52
N ARG A 85 2.83 2.06 -6.98
CA ARG A 85 2.43 0.72 -6.59
C ARG A 85 3.44 0.11 -5.64
N PHE A 86 2.94 -0.60 -4.66
CA PHE A 86 3.71 -1.47 -3.79
C PHE A 86 3.82 -2.85 -4.44
N HIS A 87 5.04 -3.36 -4.51
CA HIS A 87 5.32 -4.71 -5.00
C HIS A 87 4.92 -5.73 -3.94
N ILE A 88 3.88 -6.50 -4.23
CA ILE A 88 3.43 -7.60 -3.39
C ILE A 88 4.36 -8.81 -3.62
N PRO A 89 5.09 -9.30 -2.61
CA PRO A 89 5.90 -10.50 -2.76
C PRO A 89 5.03 -11.76 -2.91
N GLU A 90 5.53 -12.76 -3.59
CA GLU A 90 4.90 -14.10 -3.63
C GLU A 90 5.15 -14.79 -2.28
N ALA A 91 4.27 -14.56 -1.33
CA ALA A 91 4.39 -15.06 0.03
C ALA A 91 3.02 -15.39 0.62
N ARG A 92 3.00 -16.22 1.63
CA ARG A 92 1.83 -16.44 2.47
C ARG A 92 1.90 -15.47 3.65
N VAL A 93 0.84 -14.71 3.87
CA VAL A 93 0.70 -13.81 5.01
C VAL A 93 -0.15 -14.51 6.05
N GLU A 94 0.44 -14.74 7.22
CA GLU A 94 -0.23 -15.34 8.36
C GLU A 94 -0.22 -14.37 9.53
N PHE A 95 -1.36 -14.23 10.20
CA PHE A 95 -1.47 -13.41 11.39
C PHE A 95 -2.53 -13.97 12.33
N LYS A 96 -2.46 -13.59 13.59
CA LYS A 96 -3.45 -13.95 14.60
C LYS A 96 -4.37 -12.78 14.84
N ASP A 97 -5.66 -12.97 14.56
CA ASP A 97 -6.72 -12.09 14.99
C ASP A 97 -7.21 -12.51 16.38
N LEU A 98 -7.38 -11.57 17.29
CA LEU A 98 -7.75 -11.86 18.68
C LEU A 98 -9.16 -12.47 18.82
N ILE A 99 -10.04 -12.20 17.85
CA ILE A 99 -11.43 -12.69 17.82
C ILE A 99 -11.54 -13.94 16.95
N ARG A 100 -10.92 -13.90 15.74
CA ARG A 100 -11.09 -14.94 14.71
C ARG A 100 -10.01 -16.03 14.74
N GLY A 101 -8.95 -15.84 15.52
CA GLY A 101 -7.84 -16.78 15.60
C GLY A 101 -6.85 -16.64 14.44
N SER A 102 -6.27 -17.74 14.01
CA SER A 102 -5.25 -17.74 12.95
C SER A 102 -5.87 -17.54 11.57
N ILE A 103 -5.38 -16.55 10.84
CA ILE A 103 -5.83 -16.19 9.49
C ILE A 103 -4.63 -16.29 8.55
N SER A 104 -4.87 -16.80 7.34
CA SER A 104 -3.85 -17.00 6.32
C SER A 104 -4.35 -16.53 4.96
N PHE A 105 -3.54 -15.75 4.25
CA PHE A 105 -3.79 -15.27 2.89
C PHE A 105 -2.62 -15.57 1.97
N ASP A 106 -2.94 -15.94 0.73
CA ASP A 106 -1.96 -16.05 -0.34
C ASP A 106 -1.77 -14.66 -1.01
N ALA A 107 -0.64 -14.02 -0.76
CA ALA A 107 -0.36 -12.71 -1.31
C ALA A 107 -0.20 -12.71 -2.85
N ALA A 108 0.19 -13.84 -3.45
CA ALA A 108 0.30 -13.97 -4.90
C ALA A 108 -1.01 -13.70 -5.66
N LEU A 109 -2.16 -13.87 -4.98
CA LEU A 109 -3.47 -13.61 -5.54
C LEU A 109 -3.85 -12.12 -5.58
N MET A 110 -3.19 -11.27 -4.76
CA MET A 110 -3.57 -9.86 -4.64
C MET A 110 -3.07 -8.99 -5.81
N GLY A 111 -1.90 -9.33 -6.38
CA GLY A 111 -1.20 -8.45 -7.32
C GLY A 111 -0.70 -7.15 -6.65
N ASP A 112 0.09 -6.35 -7.38
CA ASP A 112 0.66 -5.11 -6.84
C ASP A 112 -0.42 -4.05 -6.63
N ILE A 113 -0.48 -3.52 -5.42
CA ILE A 113 -1.50 -2.55 -5.00
C ILE A 113 -1.03 -1.11 -5.17
N VAL A 114 -1.94 -0.21 -5.48
CA VAL A 114 -1.65 1.23 -5.45
C VAL A 114 -1.60 1.70 -4.00
N ILE A 115 -0.48 2.33 -3.62
CA ILE A 115 -0.28 2.87 -2.26
C ILE A 115 -0.35 4.39 -2.20
N ALA A 116 -0.10 5.07 -3.32
CA ALA A 116 -0.17 6.52 -3.41
C ALA A 116 -0.45 6.97 -4.86
N LYS A 117 -1.08 8.13 -5.02
CA LYS A 117 -1.22 8.80 -6.32
C LYS A 117 0.04 9.59 -6.67
N ASP A 118 0.70 10.12 -5.67
CA ASP A 118 1.90 10.91 -5.67
C ASP A 118 2.60 10.69 -4.31
N PRO A 119 3.89 10.91 -4.13
CA PRO A 119 4.56 10.72 -2.85
C PRO A 119 3.91 11.42 -1.65
N THR A 120 3.22 12.52 -1.89
CA THR A 120 2.48 13.28 -0.85
C THR A 120 1.00 12.92 -0.75
N VAL A 121 0.48 12.08 -1.65
CA VAL A 121 -0.96 11.72 -1.71
C VAL A 121 -1.15 10.21 -1.51
N PRO A 122 -1.00 9.72 -0.27
CA PRO A 122 -1.14 8.30 0.04
C PRO A 122 -2.57 7.82 -0.13
N LEU A 123 -2.73 6.52 -0.36
CA LEU A 123 -4.02 5.84 -0.29
C LEU A 123 -4.18 5.13 1.06
N TYR A 124 -5.43 4.78 1.37
CA TYR A 124 -5.86 4.28 2.67
C TYR A 124 -4.94 3.24 3.30
N ASN A 125 -4.63 2.14 2.61
CA ASN A 125 -3.85 1.05 3.18
C ASN A 125 -2.42 1.46 3.56
N PHE A 126 -1.84 2.43 2.85
CA PHE A 126 -0.51 2.95 3.17
C PHE A 126 -0.58 4.01 4.28
N ALA A 127 -1.54 4.95 4.17
CA ALA A 127 -1.68 6.02 5.14
C ALA A 127 -1.92 5.47 6.55
N VAL A 128 -2.83 4.50 6.71
CA VAL A 128 -3.15 3.91 8.01
C VAL A 128 -1.94 3.17 8.61
N VAL A 129 -1.16 2.45 7.80
CA VAL A 129 0.07 1.77 8.28
C VAL A 129 1.08 2.77 8.84
N VAL A 130 1.28 3.88 8.15
CA VAL A 130 2.20 4.93 8.60
C VAL A 130 1.66 5.62 9.86
N ASP A 131 0.35 5.91 9.88
CA ASP A 131 -0.28 6.55 11.03
C ASP A 131 -0.24 5.64 12.27
N ASP A 132 -0.55 4.37 12.13
CA ASP A 132 -0.50 3.38 13.22
C ASP A 132 0.90 3.29 13.84
N TYR A 133 1.94 3.29 12.99
CA TYR A 133 3.32 3.26 13.45
C TYR A 133 3.75 4.56 14.15
N GLU A 134 3.53 5.70 13.50
CA GLU A 134 3.94 7.02 14.03
C GLU A 134 3.13 7.45 15.26
N MET A 135 1.93 6.88 15.44
CA MET A 135 1.08 7.13 16.62
C MET A 135 1.16 6.00 17.66
N GLU A 136 2.09 5.06 17.49
CA GLU A 136 2.34 3.96 18.44
C GLU A 136 1.08 3.14 18.75
N ILE A 137 0.24 2.88 17.71
CA ILE A 137 -0.99 2.09 17.86
C ILE A 137 -0.62 0.65 18.16
N SER A 138 -1.05 0.16 19.30
CA SER A 138 -0.80 -1.21 19.76
C SER A 138 -1.85 -2.22 19.26
N HIS A 139 -3.12 -1.79 19.09
CA HIS A 139 -4.23 -2.65 18.70
C HIS A 139 -5.07 -1.98 17.62
N VAL A 140 -5.41 -2.75 16.57
CA VAL A 140 -6.32 -2.34 15.50
C VAL A 140 -7.59 -3.15 15.59
N ILE A 141 -8.65 -2.52 16.13
CA ILE A 141 -9.98 -3.11 16.33
C ILE A 141 -10.91 -2.55 15.27
N ARG A 142 -11.45 -3.39 14.38
CA ARG A 142 -12.25 -2.93 13.24
C ARG A 142 -13.21 -3.98 12.70
N GLY A 143 -14.15 -3.53 11.86
CA GLY A 143 -15.15 -4.41 11.25
C GLY A 143 -14.56 -5.44 10.28
N GLU A 144 -15.31 -6.51 10.06
CA GLU A 144 -14.94 -7.64 9.19
C GLU A 144 -14.69 -7.24 7.72
N ASP A 145 -15.33 -6.17 7.25
CA ASP A 145 -15.15 -5.60 5.93
C ASP A 145 -13.71 -5.14 5.66
N HIS A 146 -12.93 -4.90 6.72
CA HIS A 146 -11.52 -4.57 6.65
C HIS A 146 -10.58 -5.77 6.67
N LEU A 147 -11.07 -7.00 6.89
CA LEU A 147 -10.22 -8.20 7.00
C LEU A 147 -9.34 -8.41 5.76
N ALA A 148 -9.87 -8.14 4.55
CA ALA A 148 -9.11 -8.24 3.30
C ALA A 148 -8.02 -7.15 3.13
N ASN A 149 -8.01 -6.12 3.98
CA ASN A 149 -6.97 -5.08 3.98
C ASN A 149 -5.79 -5.47 4.87
N THR A 150 -6.00 -6.26 5.92
CA THR A 150 -4.98 -6.64 6.90
C THR A 150 -3.71 -7.23 6.25
N PRO A 151 -3.78 -8.23 5.33
CA PRO A 151 -2.58 -8.78 4.72
C PRO A 151 -1.79 -7.75 3.90
N LYS A 152 -2.46 -6.79 3.24
CA LYS A 152 -1.80 -5.71 2.50
C LYS A 152 -1.02 -4.80 3.45
N GLN A 153 -1.63 -4.46 4.58
CA GLN A 153 -1.04 -3.61 5.61
C GLN A 153 0.15 -4.30 6.29
N ILE A 154 0.04 -5.58 6.61
CA ILE A 154 1.15 -6.38 7.16
C ILE A 154 2.35 -6.39 6.21
N LEU A 155 2.12 -6.56 4.90
CA LEU A 155 3.19 -6.55 3.92
C LEU A 155 3.87 -5.17 3.82
N ILE A 156 3.11 -4.08 3.90
CA ILE A 156 3.65 -2.72 3.92
C ILE A 156 4.45 -2.49 5.20
N GLN A 157 3.93 -2.90 6.38
CA GLN A 157 4.64 -2.83 7.67
C GLN A 157 5.96 -3.57 7.60
N ALA A 158 5.96 -4.81 7.11
CA ALA A 158 7.17 -5.62 6.97
C ALA A 158 8.20 -4.97 6.02
N ALA A 159 7.74 -4.36 4.92
CA ALA A 159 8.61 -3.67 3.97
C ALA A 159 9.25 -2.40 4.55
N LEU A 160 8.55 -1.70 5.46
CA LEU A 160 9.04 -0.51 6.14
C LEU A 160 9.83 -0.83 7.43
N GLY A 161 9.87 -2.10 7.86
CA GLY A 161 10.49 -2.51 9.11
C GLY A 161 9.70 -2.10 10.35
N PHE A 162 8.39 -1.90 10.21
CA PHE A 162 7.52 -1.52 11.33
C PHE A 162 7.08 -2.74 12.14
N PRO A 163 6.92 -2.61 13.46
CA PRO A 163 6.28 -3.64 14.25
C PRO A 163 4.81 -3.80 13.86
N GLN A 164 4.31 -5.01 13.94
CA GLN A 164 2.91 -5.31 13.65
C GLN A 164 2.07 -5.07 14.91
N PRO A 165 0.96 -4.30 14.84
CA PRO A 165 0.01 -4.19 15.94
C PRO A 165 -0.79 -5.49 16.11
N GLU A 166 -1.48 -5.64 17.24
CA GLU A 166 -2.48 -6.69 17.45
C GLU A 166 -3.74 -6.36 16.63
N TYR A 167 -4.38 -7.39 16.04
CA TYR A 167 -5.59 -7.22 15.24
C TYR A 167 -6.80 -7.88 15.92
N ALA A 168 -7.97 -7.23 15.84
CA ALA A 168 -9.24 -7.74 16.31
C ALA A 168 -10.42 -7.27 15.46
#